data_9137ba614b5d3ef52398c595a60db501
#
_entry.id   9137ba614b5d3ef52398c595a60db501
#
_cell.length_a   1.000
_cell.length_b   1.000
_cell.length_c   1.000
_cell.angle_alpha   90.00
_cell.angle_beta   90.00
_cell.angle_gamma   90.00
#
_symmetry.space_group_name_H-M   'P 1'
#
loop_
_entity.id
_entity.type
_entity.pdbx_description
1 polymer ?
#
loop_
_entity_poly.entity_id
_entity_poly.type
_entity_poly.pdbx_seq_one_letter_code
_entity_poly.pdbx_strand_id
1 'polypeptide(L)'
;MKYKLQFLQYNECSILVEWPAIIDKNMLNDILNFKNLIQNKYGKQIVEVIAAYNSILIFYVSTIEDVNSVFLDLELLYDNCNSISVIESNTFRIPVCYDDEFALDIDDCSRTKKLTKQEIIKRHIDPIYTVFFIGFLPGF
;
A
#
# COMPACT_ATOMS: atom_id res chain seq x y z
N MET A 1 -16.49 -7.67 1.80
CA MET A 1 -15.98 -9.02 1.47
C MET A 1 -14.65 -9.17 2.19
N LYS A 2 -14.42 -10.22 2.99
CA LYS A 2 -13.13 -10.42 3.68
C LYS A 2 -12.16 -11.15 2.76
N TYR A 3 -10.90 -10.74 2.81
CA TYR A 3 -9.83 -11.41 2.08
C TYR A 3 -9.28 -12.58 2.90
N LYS A 4 -8.74 -13.59 2.23
CA LYS A 4 -7.98 -14.66 2.87
C LYS A 4 -6.57 -14.13 3.12
N LEU A 5 -6.20 -13.98 4.38
CA LEU A 5 -4.87 -13.51 4.78
C LEU A 5 -3.92 -14.67 4.98
N GLN A 6 -2.62 -14.38 4.79
CA GLN A 6 -1.51 -15.23 5.19
C GLN A 6 -0.71 -14.51 6.27
N PHE A 7 -0.32 -15.24 7.31
CA PHE A 7 0.48 -14.71 8.41
C PHE A 7 1.84 -15.42 8.41
N LEU A 8 2.91 -14.65 8.44
CA LEU A 8 4.29 -15.14 8.36
C LEU A 8 5.12 -14.46 9.43
N GLN A 9 5.93 -15.22 10.15
CA GLN A 9 6.96 -14.64 10.99
C GLN A 9 8.09 -14.15 10.10
N TYR A 10 8.32 -12.83 10.06
CA TYR A 10 9.35 -12.22 9.23
C TYR A 10 10.72 -12.26 9.93
N ASN A 11 10.75 -12.01 11.24
CA ASN A 11 11.88 -12.18 12.12
C ASN A 11 11.39 -12.35 13.57
N GLU A 12 12.32 -12.36 14.53
CA GLU A 12 12.02 -12.58 15.97
C GLU A 12 11.02 -11.56 16.56
N CYS A 13 10.96 -10.35 16.00
CA CYS A 13 10.13 -9.25 16.51
C CYS A 13 9.13 -8.75 15.47
N SER A 14 8.92 -9.45 14.35
CA SER A 14 8.00 -8.94 13.33
C SER A 14 7.18 -10.00 12.64
N ILE A 15 5.94 -9.62 12.31
CA ILE A 15 4.96 -10.42 11.58
C ILE A 15 4.62 -9.72 10.27
N LEU A 16 4.66 -10.48 9.18
CA LEU A 16 4.15 -10.08 7.88
C LEU A 16 2.75 -10.67 7.69
N VAL A 17 1.80 -9.81 7.36
CA VAL A 17 0.44 -10.19 6.99
C VAL A 17 0.25 -9.88 5.51
N GLU A 18 -0.15 -10.87 4.71
CA GLU A 18 -0.28 -10.73 3.26
C GLU A 18 -1.72 -10.95 2.81
N TRP A 19 -2.17 -10.07 1.92
CA TRP A 19 -3.38 -10.17 1.12
C TRP A 19 -3.07 -10.82 -0.23
N PRO A 20 -4.09 -11.22 -1.01
CA PRO A 20 -3.88 -11.65 -2.39
C PRO A 20 -3.08 -10.62 -3.21
N ALA A 21 -2.15 -11.07 -4.05
CA ALA A 21 -1.28 -10.18 -4.84
C ALA A 21 -2.02 -9.55 -6.03
N ILE A 22 -3.01 -8.71 -5.73
CA ILE A 22 -3.80 -7.94 -6.69
C ILE A 22 -3.78 -6.45 -6.34
N ILE A 23 -3.92 -5.59 -7.35
CA ILE A 23 -4.04 -4.14 -7.14
C ILE A 23 -5.53 -3.78 -7.16
N ASP A 24 -6.11 -3.52 -5.98
CA ASP A 24 -7.51 -3.22 -5.80
C ASP A 24 -7.73 -2.15 -4.73
N LYS A 25 -8.57 -1.15 -5.01
CA LYS A 25 -8.84 -0.04 -4.08
C LYS A 25 -9.60 -0.49 -2.82
N ASN A 26 -10.46 -1.49 -2.94
CA ASN A 26 -11.19 -2.01 -1.78
C ASN A 26 -10.23 -2.75 -0.86
N MET A 27 -9.26 -3.48 -1.44
CA MET A 27 -8.21 -4.13 -0.68
C MET A 27 -7.29 -3.11 0.00
N LEU A 28 -6.95 -2.01 -0.67
CA LEU A 28 -6.21 -0.91 -0.03
C LEU A 28 -6.96 -0.36 1.20
N ASN A 29 -8.26 -0.12 1.08
CA ASN A 29 -9.08 0.32 2.22
C ASN A 29 -9.11 -0.74 3.34
N ASP A 30 -9.18 -2.02 3.01
CA ASP A 30 -9.15 -3.12 3.97
C ASP A 30 -7.82 -3.16 4.73
N ILE A 31 -6.69 -3.08 4.01
CA ILE A 31 -5.34 -3.00 4.58
C ILE A 31 -5.20 -1.82 5.54
N LEU A 32 -5.62 -0.63 5.13
CA LEU A 32 -5.49 0.58 5.95
C LEU A 32 -6.41 0.54 7.18
N ASN A 33 -7.62 0.00 7.07
CA ASN A 33 -8.50 -0.22 8.21
C ASN A 33 -7.90 -1.23 9.19
N PHE A 34 -7.35 -2.34 8.69
CA PHE A 34 -6.71 -3.32 9.54
C PHE A 34 -5.45 -2.77 10.23
N LYS A 35 -4.63 -1.98 9.51
CA LYS A 35 -3.50 -1.23 10.09
C LYS A 35 -3.96 -0.39 11.30
N ASN A 36 -5.03 0.39 11.14
CA ASN A 36 -5.57 1.22 12.21
C ASN A 36 -6.04 0.38 13.41
N LEU A 37 -6.69 -0.76 13.16
CA LEU A 37 -7.11 -1.67 14.22
C LEU A 37 -5.93 -2.24 15.01
N ILE A 38 -4.88 -2.68 14.30
CA ILE A 38 -3.64 -3.17 14.91
C ILE A 38 -3.02 -2.08 15.78
N GLN A 39 -2.86 -0.86 15.26
CA GLN A 39 -2.29 0.26 15.99
C GLN A 39 -3.11 0.60 17.25
N ASN A 40 -4.43 0.57 17.15
CA ASN A 40 -5.32 0.86 18.28
C ASN A 40 -5.27 -0.24 19.36
N LYS A 41 -5.25 -1.52 18.94
CA LYS A 41 -5.25 -2.65 19.87
C LYS A 41 -3.90 -2.84 20.56
N TYR A 42 -2.81 -2.77 19.81
CA TYR A 42 -1.48 -3.13 20.30
C TYR A 42 -0.55 -1.94 20.58
N GLY A 43 -1.00 -0.72 20.43
CA GLY A 43 -0.27 0.55 20.47
C GLY A 43 1.07 0.57 21.21
N LYS A 44 1.11 0.16 22.49
CA LYS A 44 2.35 0.13 23.30
C LYS A 44 3.22 -1.12 23.07
N GLN A 45 2.70 -2.13 22.40
CA GLN A 45 3.40 -3.41 22.16
C GLN A 45 4.08 -3.43 20.80
N ILE A 46 3.78 -2.46 19.94
CA ILE A 46 4.34 -2.35 18.60
C ILE A 46 5.19 -1.09 18.47
N VAL A 47 6.26 -1.20 17.70
CA VAL A 47 7.12 -0.05 17.31
C VAL A 47 6.51 0.65 16.12
N GLU A 48 6.13 -0.11 15.09
CA GLU A 48 5.66 0.42 13.83
C GLU A 48 4.79 -0.59 13.08
N VAL A 49 3.90 -0.08 12.21
CA VAL A 49 3.12 -0.86 11.25
C VAL A 49 3.27 -0.24 9.88
N ILE A 50 3.92 -0.96 8.98
CA ILE A 50 4.20 -0.53 7.60
C ILE A 50 3.22 -1.24 6.68
N ALA A 51 2.44 -0.47 5.91
CA ALA A 51 1.54 -1.00 4.90
C ALA A 51 2.17 -0.88 3.51
N ALA A 52 1.97 -1.92 2.69
CA ALA A 52 2.29 -1.94 1.26
C ALA A 52 1.01 -2.20 0.44
N TYR A 53 1.15 -2.43 -0.86
CA TYR A 53 -0.03 -2.58 -1.75
C TYR A 53 -0.85 -3.85 -1.45
N ASN A 54 -0.25 -4.88 -0.87
CA ASN A 54 -0.92 -6.13 -0.51
C ASN A 54 -0.44 -6.72 0.82
N SER A 55 0.25 -5.96 1.66
CA SER A 55 0.77 -6.49 2.91
C SER A 55 0.88 -5.44 4.01
N ILE A 56 0.98 -5.94 5.24
CA ILE A 56 1.32 -5.16 6.43
C ILE A 56 2.48 -5.87 7.13
N LEU A 57 3.53 -5.11 7.46
CA LEU A 57 4.61 -5.57 8.32
C LEU A 57 4.46 -4.90 9.69
N ILE A 58 4.36 -5.72 10.75
CA ILE A 58 4.16 -5.29 12.13
C ILE A 58 5.46 -5.53 12.90
N PHE A 59 6.04 -4.47 13.46
CA PHE A 59 7.21 -4.56 14.33
C PHE A 59 6.79 -4.47 15.78
N TYR A 60 7.11 -5.51 16.57
CA TYR A 60 6.86 -5.57 18.00
C TYR A 60 8.05 -5.01 18.80
N VAL A 61 7.78 -4.47 19.97
CA VAL A 61 8.81 -3.93 20.89
C VAL A 61 9.71 -5.02 21.45
N SER A 62 9.20 -6.25 21.59
CA SER A 62 9.90 -7.41 22.15
C SER A 62 9.82 -8.62 21.23
N THR A 63 10.71 -9.58 21.48
CA THR A 63 10.68 -10.89 20.81
C THR A 63 9.33 -11.58 21.00
N ILE A 64 8.85 -12.19 19.93
CA ILE A 64 7.60 -12.96 19.91
C ILE A 64 7.92 -14.38 20.34
N GLU A 65 7.50 -14.74 21.57
CA GLU A 65 7.75 -16.08 22.13
C GLU A 65 6.80 -17.12 21.54
N ASP A 66 5.52 -16.76 21.37
CA ASP A 66 4.49 -17.64 20.81
C ASP A 66 3.85 -16.99 19.55
N VAL A 67 4.45 -17.31 18.41
CA VAL A 67 4.01 -16.84 17.10
C VAL A 67 2.59 -17.30 16.75
N ASN A 68 2.22 -18.53 17.13
CA ASN A 68 0.90 -19.07 16.82
C ASN A 68 -0.21 -18.32 17.56
N SER A 69 0.03 -17.94 18.81
CA SER A 69 -0.88 -17.10 19.58
C SER A 69 -1.06 -15.74 18.93
N VAL A 70 0.02 -15.11 18.45
CA VAL A 70 -0.04 -13.83 17.74
C VAL A 70 -0.81 -13.94 16.44
N PHE A 71 -0.61 -15.00 15.66
CA PHE A 71 -1.37 -15.24 14.43
C PHE A 71 -2.87 -15.36 14.72
N LEU A 72 -3.24 -16.16 15.70
CA LEU A 72 -4.64 -16.33 16.10
C LEU A 72 -5.27 -15.01 16.56
N ASP A 73 -4.55 -14.22 17.34
CA ASP A 73 -5.00 -12.91 17.80
C ASP A 73 -5.23 -11.90 16.67
N LEU A 74 -4.35 -11.91 15.66
CA LEU A 74 -4.48 -11.07 14.47
C LEU A 74 -5.63 -11.54 13.57
N GLU A 75 -5.80 -12.84 13.40
CA GLU A 75 -6.90 -13.44 12.64
C GLU A 75 -8.26 -13.10 13.28
N LEU A 76 -8.39 -13.29 14.59
CA LEU A 76 -9.59 -12.91 15.34
C LEU A 76 -9.87 -11.40 15.28
N LEU A 77 -8.81 -10.57 15.33
CA LEU A 77 -8.95 -9.13 15.18
C LEU A 77 -9.50 -8.77 13.80
N TYR A 78 -8.98 -9.40 12.75
CA TYR A 78 -9.42 -9.19 11.38
C TYR A 78 -10.87 -9.68 11.19
N ASP A 79 -11.21 -10.84 11.74
CA ASP A 79 -12.54 -11.43 11.62
C ASP A 79 -13.63 -10.63 12.34
N ASN A 80 -13.28 -9.99 13.45
CA ASN A 80 -14.19 -9.11 14.18
C ASN A 80 -14.31 -7.70 13.61
N CYS A 81 -13.55 -7.38 12.56
CA CYS A 81 -13.66 -6.10 11.86
C CYS A 81 -14.95 -6.05 11.05
N ASN A 82 -16.01 -5.46 11.61
CA ASN A 82 -17.34 -5.39 10.99
C ASN A 82 -17.58 -4.11 10.18
N SER A 83 -16.70 -3.13 10.24
CA SER A 83 -16.85 -1.84 9.56
C SER A 83 -15.61 -1.50 8.73
N ILE A 84 -15.72 -1.70 7.42
CA ILE A 84 -14.79 -1.06 6.49
C ILE A 84 -15.25 0.40 6.39
N SER A 85 -14.64 1.28 7.17
CA SER A 85 -14.80 2.71 6.92
C SER A 85 -14.05 3.07 5.64
N VAL A 86 -14.72 3.79 4.75
CA VAL A 86 -14.03 4.36 3.58
C VAL A 86 -13.04 5.40 4.12
N ILE A 87 -11.76 5.16 3.91
CA ILE A 87 -10.72 6.11 4.32
C ILE A 87 -10.78 7.29 3.37
N GLU A 88 -10.98 8.48 3.92
CA GLU A 88 -10.94 9.71 3.14
C GLU A 88 -9.56 9.86 2.48
N SER A 89 -9.56 10.05 1.18
CA SER A 89 -8.33 10.27 0.39
C SER A 89 -8.27 11.70 -0.10
N ASN A 90 -7.10 12.31 -0.01
CA ASN A 90 -6.85 13.62 -0.61
C ASN A 90 -6.38 13.46 -2.06
N THR A 91 -6.89 14.34 -2.93
CA THR A 91 -6.41 14.43 -4.32
C THR A 91 -5.44 15.60 -4.44
N PHE A 92 -4.22 15.32 -4.85
CA PHE A 92 -3.19 16.32 -5.11
C PHE A 92 -3.05 16.54 -6.61
N ARG A 93 -2.94 17.79 -7.04
CA ARG A 93 -2.59 18.15 -8.42
C ARG A 93 -1.10 18.48 -8.47
N ILE A 94 -0.36 17.64 -9.20
CA ILE A 94 1.09 17.80 -9.37
C ILE A 94 1.32 18.43 -10.75
N PRO A 95 1.88 19.65 -10.85
CA PRO A 95 2.24 20.23 -12.14
C PRO A 95 3.40 19.45 -12.76
N VAL A 96 3.29 19.12 -14.04
CA VAL A 96 4.31 18.39 -14.79
C VAL A 96 4.71 19.19 -16.01
N CYS A 97 6.02 19.38 -16.22
CA CYS A 97 6.58 20.03 -17.40
C CYS A 97 6.89 18.98 -18.49
N TYR A 98 6.49 19.26 -19.74
CA TYR A 98 6.74 18.42 -20.90
C TYR A 98 7.57 19.13 -21.97
N ASP A 99 8.26 20.22 -21.59
CA ASP A 99 9.17 20.89 -22.53
C ASP A 99 10.32 19.95 -22.91
N ASP A 100 10.82 20.07 -24.13
CA ASP A 100 11.77 19.12 -24.72
C ASP A 100 13.04 18.89 -23.88
N GLU A 101 13.46 19.87 -23.10
CA GLU A 101 14.63 19.75 -22.19
C GLU A 101 14.35 18.87 -20.96
N PHE A 102 13.09 18.64 -20.59
CA PHE A 102 12.68 17.82 -19.44
C PHE A 102 12.06 16.49 -19.85
N ALA A 103 11.48 16.43 -21.05
CA ALA A 103 10.83 15.23 -21.57
C ALA A 103 11.78 14.43 -22.48
N LEU A 104 12.94 14.02 -21.95
CA LEU A 104 14.05 13.44 -22.68
C LEU A 104 13.71 12.19 -23.50
N ASP A 105 12.73 11.42 -23.07
CA ASP A 105 12.33 10.14 -23.66
C ASP A 105 11.01 10.21 -24.46
N ILE A 106 10.37 11.39 -24.55
CA ILE A 106 9.05 11.52 -25.18
C ILE A 106 9.05 11.17 -26.68
N ASP A 107 10.17 11.46 -27.39
CA ASP A 107 10.32 11.13 -28.81
C ASP A 107 10.47 9.61 -29.02
N ASP A 108 11.21 8.94 -28.15
CA ASP A 108 11.36 7.47 -28.19
C ASP A 108 10.05 6.77 -27.83
N CYS A 109 9.34 7.31 -26.84
CA CYS A 109 8.02 6.84 -26.46
C CYS A 109 7.04 7.00 -27.65
N SER A 110 7.04 8.16 -28.30
CA SER A 110 6.19 8.47 -29.47
C SER A 110 6.43 7.46 -30.61
N ARG A 111 7.69 7.20 -30.95
CA ARG A 111 8.07 6.22 -31.99
C ARG A 111 7.64 4.80 -31.62
N THR A 112 7.93 4.38 -30.41
CA THR A 112 7.66 3.01 -29.94
C THR A 112 6.17 2.73 -29.83
N LYS A 113 5.40 3.69 -29.32
CA LYS A 113 3.94 3.55 -29.10
C LYS A 113 3.12 3.95 -30.33
N LYS A 114 3.75 4.54 -31.35
CA LYS A 114 3.09 5.09 -32.54
C LYS A 114 1.98 6.10 -32.19
N LEU A 115 2.27 6.97 -31.23
CA LEU A 115 1.42 8.04 -30.74
C LEU A 115 2.14 9.38 -30.94
N THR A 116 1.37 10.45 -31.14
CA THR A 116 1.92 11.81 -31.08
C THR A 116 2.33 12.20 -29.66
N LYS A 117 3.28 13.13 -29.50
CA LYS A 117 3.63 13.70 -28.18
C LYS A 117 2.37 14.19 -27.42
N GLN A 118 1.48 14.87 -28.11
CA GLN A 118 0.23 15.39 -27.53
C GLN A 118 -0.68 14.28 -27.01
N GLU A 119 -0.80 13.17 -27.73
CA GLU A 119 -1.58 12.01 -27.26
C GLU A 119 -0.94 11.34 -26.04
N ILE A 120 0.39 11.27 -25.99
CA ILE A 120 1.12 10.75 -24.83
C ILE A 120 0.86 11.63 -23.61
N ILE A 121 1.06 12.95 -23.74
CA ILE A 121 0.83 13.92 -22.67
C ILE A 121 -0.63 13.81 -22.19
N LYS A 122 -1.59 13.81 -23.11
CA LYS A 122 -2.99 13.67 -22.75
C LYS A 122 -3.28 12.41 -21.96
N ARG A 123 -2.78 11.25 -22.42
CA ARG A 123 -2.95 9.97 -21.72
C ARG A 123 -2.27 9.94 -20.36
N HIS A 124 -1.23 10.73 -20.16
CA HIS A 124 -0.53 10.82 -18.87
C HIS A 124 -1.28 11.73 -17.89
N ILE A 125 -1.88 12.83 -18.33
CA ILE A 125 -2.53 13.79 -17.44
C ILE A 125 -4.03 13.52 -17.19
N ASP A 126 -4.72 12.80 -18.07
CA ASP A 126 -6.16 12.54 -17.95
C ASP A 126 -6.53 11.61 -16.78
N PRO A 127 -5.76 10.54 -16.48
CA PRO A 127 -6.11 9.60 -15.40
C PRO A 127 -5.86 10.18 -14.00
N ILE A 128 -6.68 9.76 -13.05
CA ILE A 128 -6.39 9.94 -11.63
C ILE A 128 -5.58 8.74 -11.15
N TYR A 129 -4.34 8.98 -10.76
CA TYR A 129 -3.45 7.95 -10.22
C TYR A 129 -3.74 7.73 -8.74
N THR A 130 -3.78 6.47 -8.32
CA THR A 130 -3.97 6.09 -6.92
C THR A 130 -2.64 5.66 -6.33
N VAL A 131 -2.22 6.30 -5.24
CA VAL A 131 -1.05 5.90 -4.48
C VAL A 131 -1.47 4.76 -3.54
N PHE A 132 -0.94 3.57 -3.74
CA PHE A 132 -1.21 2.40 -2.90
C PHE A 132 -0.27 2.31 -1.69
N PHE A 133 0.98 2.74 -1.85
CA PHE A 133 1.94 2.83 -0.77
C PHE A 133 3.05 3.82 -1.14
N ILE A 134 3.79 4.28 -0.14
CA ILE A 134 4.99 5.09 -0.31
C ILE A 134 6.14 4.31 0.31
N GLY A 135 7.22 4.17 -0.44
CA GLY A 135 8.41 3.44 0.01
C GLY A 135 9.63 3.80 -0.80
N PHE A 136 10.73 3.10 -0.54
CA PHE A 136 12.03 3.34 -1.15
C PHE A 136 12.62 4.71 -0.77
N LEU A 137 13.35 5.36 -1.65
CA LEU A 137 14.05 6.62 -1.36
C LEU A 137 13.28 7.84 -1.89
N PRO A 138 13.31 8.99 -1.19
CA PRO A 138 12.77 10.24 -1.71
C PRO A 138 13.39 10.59 -3.07
N GLY A 139 12.55 10.97 -4.03
CA GLY A 139 12.99 11.36 -5.37
C GLY A 139 13.14 10.22 -6.38
N PHE A 140 12.80 8.98 -5.96
CA PHE A 140 12.79 7.84 -6.88
C PHE A 140 11.46 7.75 -7.64
#